data_29f29668cd7c6897d658fbccf872974e
#
_entry.id   29f29668cd7c6897d658fbccf872974e
#
_cell.length_a   1.000
_cell.length_b   1.000
_cell.length_c   1.000
_cell.angle_alpha   90.00
_cell.angle_beta   90.00
_cell.angle_gamma   90.00
#
_symmetry.space_group_name_H-M   'P 1'
#
loop_
_entity.id
_entity.type
_entity.pdbx_description
1 polymer ?
#
loop_
_entity_poly.entity_id
_entity_poly.type
_entity_poly.pdbx_seq_one_letter_code
_entity_poly.pdbx_strand_id
1 'polypeptide(L)' 'MVPDPKWHLRISLAKSLLRFGAGFYLILGNVVMAGVLIVLAEILGVLEELV' A
#
# COMPACT_ATOMS: atom_id res chain seq x y z
N MET A 1 -10.08 20.78 -3.87
CA MET A 1 -10.79 19.56 -3.49
C MET A 1 -10.55 19.26 -2.02
N VAL A 2 -11.62 19.09 -1.26
CA VAL A 2 -11.49 18.76 0.16
C VAL A 2 -11.23 17.26 0.29
N PRO A 3 -10.16 16.84 0.98
CA PRO A 3 -9.91 15.41 1.16
C PRO A 3 -11.00 14.78 2.01
N ASP A 4 -11.51 13.65 1.53
CA ASP A 4 -12.49 12.88 2.26
C ASP A 4 -11.77 12.05 3.33
N PRO A 5 -12.08 12.21 4.63
CA PRO A 5 -11.42 11.44 5.68
C PRO A 5 -11.58 9.94 5.52
N LYS A 6 -12.70 9.50 4.96
CA LYS A 6 -12.94 8.07 4.72
C LYS A 6 -12.01 7.51 3.66
N TRP A 7 -11.80 8.26 2.59
CA TRP A 7 -10.88 7.86 1.53
C TRP A 7 -9.44 7.79 2.04
N HIS A 8 -9.04 8.81 2.81
CA HIS A 8 -7.71 8.85 3.38
C HIS A 8 -7.46 7.62 4.26
N LEU A 9 -8.41 7.27 5.12
CA LEU A 9 -8.31 6.11 5.98
C LEU A 9 -8.26 4.80 5.19
N ARG A 10 -9.10 4.67 4.16
CA ARG A 10 -9.13 3.47 3.31
C ARG A 10 -7.81 3.26 2.59
N ILE A 11 -7.25 4.32 2.02
CA ILE A 11 -5.96 4.24 1.33
C ILE A 11 -4.86 3.87 2.31
N SER A 12 -4.86 4.46 3.49
CA SER A 12 -3.89 4.15 4.54
C SER A 12 -3.95 2.69 4.96
N LEU A 13 -5.16 2.16 5.16
CA LEU A 13 -5.34 0.75 5.51
C LEU A 13 -4.87 -0.16 4.38
N ALA A 14 -5.19 0.19 3.12
CA ALA A 14 -4.76 -0.59 1.97
C ALA A 14 -3.24 -0.64 1.87
N LYS A 15 -2.56 0.49 2.11
CA LYS A 15 -1.09 0.52 2.12
C LYS A 15 -0.52 -0.41 3.20
N SER A 16 -1.11 -0.37 4.39
CA SER A 16 -0.67 -1.23 5.49
C SER A 16 -0.83 -2.70 5.15
N LEU A 17 -1.97 -3.08 4.56
CA LEU A 17 -2.21 -4.45 4.15
C LEU A 17 -1.22 -4.90 3.07
N LEU A 18 -0.92 -4.03 2.11
CA LEU A 18 0.06 -4.34 1.07
C LEU A 18 1.45 -4.54 1.67
N ARG A 19 1.83 -3.74 2.64
CA ARG A 19 3.12 -3.88 3.31
C ARG A 19 3.18 -5.16 4.13
N PHE A 20 2.11 -5.52 4.81
CA PHE A 20 2.03 -6.79 5.52
C PHE A 20 2.20 -7.96 4.56
N GLY A 21 1.48 -7.93 3.44
CA GLY A 21 1.60 -8.94 2.41
C GLY A 21 3.01 -9.03 1.85
N ALA A 22 3.63 -7.88 1.59
CA ALA A 22 5.00 -7.82 1.08
C ALA A 22 5.98 -8.45 2.08
N GLY A 23 5.85 -8.14 3.36
CA GLY A 23 6.69 -8.72 4.40
C GLY A 23 6.50 -10.22 4.51
N PHE A 24 5.27 -10.68 4.41
CA PHE A 24 4.95 -12.10 4.43
C PHE A 24 5.61 -12.83 3.26
N TYR A 25 5.51 -12.27 2.04
CA TYR A 25 6.14 -12.85 0.87
C TYR A 25 7.66 -12.86 0.98
N LEU A 26 8.25 -11.85 1.59
CA LEU A 26 9.69 -11.85 1.85
C LEU A 26 10.10 -12.98 2.77
N ILE A 27 9.32 -13.25 3.80
CA ILE A 27 9.56 -14.37 4.71
C ILE A 27 9.52 -15.70 3.94
N LEU A 28 8.59 -15.82 2.99
CA LEU A 28 8.46 -17.01 2.15
C LEU A 28 9.55 -17.10 1.06
N GLY A 29 10.33 -16.06 0.89
CA GLY A 29 11.35 -15.99 -0.14
C GLY A 29 10.85 -15.56 -1.51
N ASN A 30 9.63 -15.07 -1.62
CA ASN A 30 9.05 -14.62 -2.87
C ASN A 30 9.31 -13.13 -3.06
N VAL A 31 10.51 -12.80 -3.55
CA VAL A 31 10.97 -11.42 -3.71
C VAL A 31 10.16 -10.68 -4.78
N VAL A 32 9.76 -11.39 -5.83
CA VAL A 32 9.01 -10.78 -6.94
C VAL A 32 7.65 -10.25 -6.44
N MET A 33 6.89 -11.09 -5.74
CA MET A 33 5.59 -10.68 -5.22
C MET A 33 5.74 -9.60 -4.15
N ALA A 34 6.75 -9.71 -3.29
CA ALA A 34 7.03 -8.69 -2.30
C ALA A 34 7.29 -7.34 -2.97
N GLY A 35 8.09 -7.32 -4.04
CA GLY A 35 8.37 -6.11 -4.79
C GLY A 35 7.14 -5.51 -5.43
N VAL A 36 6.28 -6.34 -6.03
CA VAL A 36 5.02 -5.88 -6.64
C VAL A 36 4.14 -5.21 -5.60
N LEU A 37 3.99 -5.82 -4.43
CA LEU A 37 3.16 -5.26 -3.37
C LEU A 37 3.71 -3.95 -2.83
N ILE A 38 5.03 -3.82 -2.73
CA ILE A 38 5.67 -2.59 -2.30
C ILE A 38 5.42 -1.47 -3.32
N VAL A 39 5.55 -1.77 -4.61
CA VAL A 39 5.28 -0.79 -5.67
C VAL A 39 3.83 -0.33 -5.62
N LEU A 40 2.89 -1.24 -5.44
CA LEU A 40 1.48 -0.89 -5.31
C LEU A 40 1.23 0.00 -4.08
N ALA A 41 1.89 -0.28 -2.97
CA ALA A 41 1.77 0.54 -1.78
C ALA A 41 2.28 1.96 -2.02
N GLU A 42 3.37 2.12 -2.78
CA GLU A 42 3.90 3.43 -3.12
C GLU A 42 2.96 4.21 -4.04
N ILE A 43 2.34 3.53 -5.00
CA ILE A 43 1.32 4.15 -5.87
C ILE A 43 0.15 4.67 -5.03
N LEU A 44 -0.33 3.89 -4.08
CA LEU A 44 -1.39 4.32 -3.19
C LEU A 44 -0.95 5.50 -2.31
N GLY A 45 0.32 5.53 -1.92
CA GLY A 45 0.87 6.65 -1.18
C GLY A 45 0.81 7.96 -1.96
N VAL A 46 1.11 7.92 -3.26
CA VAL A 46 1.00 9.08 -4.14
C VAL A 46 -0.46 9.52 -4.27
N LEU A 47 -1.38 8.56 -4.46
CA LEU A 47 -2.81 8.88 -4.55
C LEU A 47 -3.33 9.48 -3.25
N GLU A 48 -2.84 9.01 -2.11
CA GLU A 48 -3.22 9.54 -0.81
C GLU A 48 -2.88 11.02 -0.68
N GLU A 49 -1.75 11.44 -1.23
CA GLU A 49 -1.34 12.84 -1.20
C GLU A 49 -2.16 13.71 -2.13
N LEU A 50 -2.72 13.13 -3.18
CA LEU A 50 -3.53 13.86 -4.17
C LEU A 50 -5.00 14.00 -3.75
N VAL A 51 -5.47 13.23 -2.79
CA VAL A 51 -6.87 13.27 -2.34
C VAL A 51 -7.02 13.73 -0.86
#